data_61932dacce51dda81db189ea8133e6b1
#
_entry.id   61932dacce51dda81db189ea8133e6b1
#
_cell.length_a   1.000
_cell.length_b   1.000
_cell.length_c   1.000
_cell.angle_alpha   90.00
_cell.angle_beta   90.00
_cell.angle_gamma   90.00
#
_symmetry.space_group_name_H-M   'P 1'
#
loop_
_entity.id
_entity.type
_entity.pdbx_description
1 polymer ?
#
loop_
_entity_poly.entity_id
_entity_poly.type
_entity_poly.pdbx_seq_one_letter_code
_entity_poly.pdbx_strand_id
1 'polypeptide(L)'
;MAAWRSTEHLQDHFLRHRRRLRVASVSAYVASAEETIRVGVYFEYRDPETDEPRVGYYDPFTGRFVGLSDNEGEILTRFRCSERYVMHALPGSTYV
;
A
#
# COMPACT_ATOMS: atom_id res chain seq x y z
N MET A 1 -11.04 -4.29 -9.99
CA MET A 1 -10.57 -3.20 -9.14
C MET A 1 -10.41 -3.71 -7.70
N ALA A 2 -9.31 -3.39 -7.04
CA ALA A 2 -9.07 -3.80 -5.67
C ALA A 2 -9.97 -3.02 -4.70
N ALA A 3 -10.33 -3.65 -3.59
CA ALA A 3 -11.16 -3.06 -2.55
C ALA A 3 -10.48 -3.23 -1.19
N TRP A 4 -10.82 -2.38 -0.25
CA TRP A 4 -10.36 -2.54 1.12
C TRP A 4 -11.06 -3.74 1.76
N ARG A 5 -10.35 -4.42 2.67
CA ARG A 5 -10.87 -5.62 3.35
C ARG A 5 -12.18 -5.33 4.08
N SER A 6 -12.29 -4.14 4.72
CA SER A 6 -13.51 -3.71 5.38
C SER A 6 -13.47 -2.19 5.57
N THR A 7 -14.65 -1.59 5.84
CA THR A 7 -14.73 -0.17 6.15
C THR A 7 -13.92 0.18 7.41
N GLU A 8 -13.97 -0.69 8.42
CA GLU A 8 -13.23 -0.50 9.66
C GLU A 8 -11.72 -0.53 9.41
N HIS A 9 -11.26 -1.46 8.59
CA HIS A 9 -9.86 -1.58 8.22
C HIS A 9 -9.39 -0.32 7.48
N LEU A 10 -10.19 0.17 6.54
CA LEU A 10 -9.90 1.40 5.81
C LEU A 10 -9.80 2.60 6.75
N GLN A 11 -10.77 2.75 7.66
CA GLN A 11 -10.77 3.86 8.60
C GLN A 11 -9.57 3.82 9.55
N ASP A 12 -9.20 2.64 10.03
CA ASP A 12 -8.03 2.47 10.89
C ASP A 12 -6.75 2.90 10.18
N HIS A 13 -6.56 2.46 8.93
CA HIS A 13 -5.41 2.87 8.13
C HIS A 13 -5.39 4.36 7.86
N PHE A 14 -6.55 4.94 7.54
CA PHE A 14 -6.65 6.38 7.31
C PHE A 14 -6.24 7.18 8.55
N LEU A 15 -6.77 6.84 9.73
CA LEU A 15 -6.44 7.54 10.97
C LEU A 15 -4.97 7.40 11.34
N ARG A 16 -4.37 6.25 11.03
CA ARG A 16 -2.98 5.96 11.33
C ARG A 16 -2.01 6.74 10.44
N HIS A 17 -2.33 6.89 9.16
CA HIS A 17 -1.38 7.37 8.15
C HIS A 17 -1.72 8.72 7.51
N ARG A 18 -2.86 9.30 7.82
CA ARG A 18 -3.37 10.50 7.12
C ARG A 18 -2.40 11.68 7.13
N ARG A 19 -1.66 11.86 8.22
CA ARG A 19 -0.69 12.98 8.34
C ARG A 19 0.49 12.79 7.41
N ARG A 20 1.01 11.58 7.35
CA ARG A 20 2.16 11.24 6.49
C ARG A 20 1.78 11.34 5.02
N LEU A 21 0.56 11.01 4.69
CA LEU A 21 0.06 11.02 3.31
C LEU A 21 -0.51 12.38 2.91
N ARG A 22 -0.71 13.28 3.89
CA ARG A 22 -1.27 14.61 3.66
C ARG A 22 -2.65 14.57 3.02
N VAL A 23 -3.49 13.63 3.45
CA VAL A 23 -4.85 13.49 2.96
C VAL A 23 -5.84 13.95 4.03
N ALA A 24 -6.89 14.66 3.62
CA ALA A 24 -7.84 15.30 4.52
C ALA A 24 -9.07 14.45 4.82
N SER A 25 -9.36 13.44 4.02
CA SER A 25 -10.58 12.66 4.14
C SER A 25 -10.37 11.20 3.74
N VAL A 26 -11.30 10.34 4.16
CA VAL A 26 -11.29 8.93 3.75
C VAL A 26 -11.41 8.80 2.22
N SER A 27 -12.26 9.61 1.59
CA SER A 27 -12.38 9.62 0.12
C SER A 27 -11.07 9.95 -0.56
N ALA A 28 -10.35 10.95 -0.07
CA ALA A 28 -9.04 11.33 -0.62
C ALA A 28 -8.02 10.22 -0.39
N TYR A 29 -8.09 9.52 0.73
CA TYR A 29 -7.22 8.40 1.05
C TYR A 29 -7.43 7.24 0.07
N VAL A 30 -8.69 6.88 -0.20
CA VAL A 30 -9.05 5.84 -1.16
C VAL A 30 -8.60 6.22 -2.57
N ALA A 31 -8.90 7.44 -3.00
CA ALA A 31 -8.50 7.93 -4.32
C ALA A 31 -6.98 7.91 -4.49
N SER A 32 -6.26 8.25 -3.43
CA SER A 32 -4.80 8.24 -3.44
C SER A 32 -4.24 6.83 -3.53
N ALA A 33 -4.89 5.84 -2.89
CA ALA A 33 -4.50 4.43 -3.02
C ALA A 33 -4.72 3.94 -4.45
N GLU A 34 -5.86 4.26 -5.05
CA GLU A 34 -6.17 3.88 -6.43
C GLU A 34 -5.19 4.52 -7.41
N GLU A 35 -4.81 5.77 -7.19
CA GLU A 35 -3.81 6.46 -8.00
C GLU A 35 -2.45 5.77 -7.90
N THR A 36 -2.05 5.37 -6.71
CA THR A 36 -0.78 4.66 -6.50
C THR A 36 -0.78 3.31 -7.23
N ILE A 37 -1.90 2.59 -7.22
CA ILE A 37 -2.03 1.35 -7.98
C ILE A 37 -1.89 1.62 -9.48
N ARG A 38 -2.47 2.71 -9.96
CA ARG A 38 -2.45 3.05 -11.38
C ARG A 38 -1.06 3.45 -11.89
N VAL A 39 -0.30 4.23 -11.11
CA VAL A 39 0.98 4.81 -11.56
C VAL A 39 2.21 4.17 -10.94
N GLY A 40 2.07 3.40 -9.87
CA GLY A 40 3.17 2.83 -9.13
C GLY A 40 3.83 1.65 -9.83
N VAL A 41 5.02 1.33 -9.36
CA VAL A 41 5.78 0.18 -9.84
C VAL A 41 5.26 -1.08 -9.13
N TYR A 42 4.82 -2.06 -9.92
CA TYR A 42 4.37 -3.36 -9.41
C TYR A 42 5.56 -4.18 -8.88
N PHE A 43 5.36 -4.85 -7.76
CA PHE A 43 6.32 -5.84 -7.26
C PHE A 43 5.61 -6.84 -6.36
N GLU A 44 6.30 -7.93 -6.04
CA GLU A 44 5.80 -8.97 -5.14
C GLU A 44 6.62 -8.97 -3.87
N TYR A 45 6.00 -9.35 -2.75
CA TYR A 45 6.68 -9.45 -1.46
C TYR A 45 5.88 -10.36 -0.53
N ARG A 46 6.41 -10.60 0.67
CA ARG A 46 5.71 -11.33 1.71
C ARG A 46 5.48 -10.42 2.90
N ASP A 47 4.31 -10.53 3.53
CA ASP A 47 4.00 -9.71 4.70
C ASP A 47 4.99 -10.01 5.83
N PRO A 48 5.60 -8.97 6.45
CA PRO A 48 6.60 -9.18 7.50
C PRO A 48 6.06 -9.90 8.75
N GLU A 49 4.77 -9.77 9.04
CA GLU A 49 4.17 -10.37 10.24
C GLU A 49 3.59 -11.75 9.98
N THR A 50 2.89 -11.95 8.87
CA THR A 50 2.14 -13.17 8.60
C THR A 50 2.84 -14.09 7.60
N ASP A 51 3.85 -13.60 6.90
CA ASP A 51 4.54 -14.30 5.81
C ASP A 51 3.62 -14.67 4.63
N GLU A 52 2.46 -14.05 4.55
CA GLU A 52 1.55 -14.26 3.42
C GLU A 52 2.08 -13.58 2.16
N PRO A 53 1.89 -14.21 0.98
CA PRO A 53 2.27 -13.56 -0.28
C PRO A 53 1.40 -12.32 -0.52
N ARG A 54 2.04 -11.26 -0.99
CA ARG A 54 1.41 -9.96 -1.23
C ARG A 54 1.90 -9.38 -2.55
N VAL A 55 1.12 -8.44 -3.06
CA VAL A 55 1.49 -7.63 -4.22
C VAL A 55 1.58 -6.19 -3.75
N GLY A 56 2.58 -5.46 -4.24
CA GLY A 56 2.77 -4.05 -3.91
C GLY A 56 2.81 -3.18 -5.14
N TYR A 57 2.41 -1.93 -4.94
CA TYR A 57 2.63 -0.85 -5.90
C TYR A 57 3.31 0.28 -5.15
N TYR A 58 4.42 0.75 -5.68
CA TYR A 58 5.18 1.83 -5.07
C TYR A 58 5.42 2.95 -6.07
N ASP A 59 5.08 4.17 -5.67
CA ASP A 59 5.35 5.36 -6.46
C ASP A 59 6.59 6.05 -5.90
N PRO A 60 7.74 5.97 -6.57
CA PRO A 60 8.97 6.57 -6.08
C PRO A 60 8.95 8.11 -6.07
N PHE A 61 8.05 8.73 -6.83
CA PHE A 61 7.94 10.18 -6.86
C PHE A 61 7.25 10.74 -5.63
N THR A 62 6.27 10.01 -5.08
CA THR A 62 5.52 10.46 -3.90
C THR A 62 5.88 9.69 -2.64
N GLY A 63 6.53 8.54 -2.77
CA GLY A 63 6.82 7.66 -1.65
C GLY A 63 5.60 6.88 -1.17
N ARG A 64 4.54 6.82 -1.96
CA ARG A 64 3.32 6.10 -1.59
C ARG A 64 3.42 4.63 -1.95
N PHE A 65 3.03 3.78 -1.00
CA PHE A 65 3.03 2.34 -1.13
C PHE A 65 1.64 1.79 -0.85
N VAL A 66 1.19 0.85 -1.68
CA VAL A 66 -0.05 0.11 -1.46
C VAL A 66 0.27 -1.38 -1.49
N GLY A 67 -0.14 -2.10 -0.45
CA GLY A 67 -0.02 -3.55 -0.39
C GLY A 67 -1.39 -4.20 -0.57
N LEU A 68 -1.44 -5.22 -1.42
CA LEU A 68 -2.66 -5.94 -1.75
C LEU A 68 -2.50 -7.43 -1.49
N SER A 69 -3.63 -8.14 -1.40
CA SER A 69 -3.64 -9.60 -1.46
C SER A 69 -3.00 -10.07 -2.76
N ASP A 70 -2.49 -11.31 -2.80
CA ASP A 70 -1.74 -11.78 -3.98
C ASP A 70 -2.59 -11.88 -5.24
N ASN A 71 -3.91 -11.99 -5.12
CA ASN A 71 -4.84 -11.93 -6.26
C ASN A 71 -5.28 -10.49 -6.58
N GLU A 72 -4.73 -9.48 -5.88
CA GLU A 72 -5.06 -8.07 -6.02
C GLU A 72 -6.53 -7.72 -5.74
N GLY A 73 -7.26 -8.62 -5.05
CA GLY A 73 -8.67 -8.40 -4.76
C GLY A 73 -8.93 -7.48 -3.57
N GLU A 74 -7.98 -7.38 -2.65
CA GLU A 74 -8.13 -6.59 -1.43
C GLU A 74 -6.93 -5.68 -1.21
N ILE A 75 -7.20 -4.43 -0.84
CA ILE A 75 -6.18 -3.51 -0.36
C ILE A 75 -5.97 -3.79 1.12
N LEU A 76 -4.77 -4.17 1.50
CA LEU A 76 -4.47 -4.60 2.86
C LEU A 76 -3.71 -3.56 3.66
N THR A 77 -2.90 -2.74 3.00
CA THR A 77 -2.17 -1.67 3.67
C THR A 77 -1.84 -0.56 2.69
N ARG A 78 -1.60 0.61 3.24
CA ARG A 78 -1.22 1.78 2.47
C ARG A 78 -0.53 2.78 3.39
N PHE A 79 0.68 3.17 3.04
CA PHE A 79 1.41 4.19 3.78
C PHE A 79 2.52 4.80 2.91
N ARG A 80 3.16 5.83 3.44
CA ARG A 80 4.28 6.47 2.78
C ARG A 80 5.58 5.94 3.36
N CYS A 81 6.52 5.59 2.49
CA CYS A 81 7.81 5.06 2.92
C CYS A 81 8.90 5.36 1.87
N SER A 82 10.13 5.05 2.22
CA SER A 82 11.24 5.21 1.30
C SER A 82 11.31 4.05 0.31
N GLU A 83 11.96 4.29 -0.82
CA GLU A 83 12.25 3.26 -1.79
C GLU A 83 13.08 2.13 -1.17
N ARG A 84 14.00 2.48 -0.29
CA ARG A 84 14.82 1.51 0.44
C ARG A 84 13.98 0.56 1.28
N TYR A 85 12.90 1.04 1.87
CA TYR A 85 11.99 0.22 2.66
C TYR A 85 11.34 -0.87 1.79
N VAL A 86 10.78 -0.50 0.64
CA VAL A 86 10.12 -1.50 -0.23
C VAL A 86 11.12 -2.45 -0.87
N MET A 87 12.37 -2.03 -1.01
CA MET A 87 13.43 -2.85 -1.61
C MET A 87 14.02 -3.85 -0.60
N HIS A 88 14.24 -3.44 0.64
CA HIS A 88 15.02 -4.21 1.60
C HIS A 88 14.28 -4.64 2.86
N ALA A 89 13.27 -3.90 3.31
CA ALA A 89 12.56 -4.21 4.55
C ALA A 89 11.40 -5.19 4.36
N LEU A 90 10.87 -5.28 3.14
CA LEU A 90 9.79 -6.22 2.84
C LEU A 90 10.38 -7.56 2.40
N PRO A 91 10.09 -8.67 3.13
CA PRO A 91 10.65 -9.98 2.79
C PRO A 91 10.30 -10.42 1.38
N GLY A 92 11.26 -10.98 0.68
CA GLY A 92 11.05 -11.51 -0.67
C GLY A 92 10.70 -10.47 -1.73
N SER A 93 10.91 -9.19 -1.44
CA SER A 93 10.56 -8.10 -2.36
C SER A 93 11.29 -8.23 -3.69
N THR A 94 10.52 -8.16 -4.78
CA THR A 94 11.05 -8.14 -6.14
C THR A 94 11.25 -6.71 -6.66
N TYR A 95 11.03 -5.72 -5.83
CA TYR A 95 11.24 -4.31 -6.22
C TYR A 95 12.72 -4.04 -6.48
N VAL A 96 13.00 -3.45 -7.61
CA VAL A 96 14.37 -3.07 -8.00
C VAL A 96 14.43 -1.64 -8.52
#